data_4520effa806e857d6e7613281fb889e7
#
_entry.id   4520effa806e857d6e7613281fb889e7
#
_cell.length_a   1.000
_cell.length_b   1.000
_cell.length_c   1.000
_cell.angle_alpha   90.00
_cell.angle_beta   90.00
_cell.angle_gamma   90.00
#
_symmetry.space_group_name_H-M   'P 1'
#
loop_
_entity.id
_entity.type
_entity.pdbx_description
1 polymer ?
#
loop_
_entity_poly.entity_id
_entity_poly.type
_entity_poly.pdbx_seq_one_letter_code
_entity_poly.pdbx_strand_id
1 'polypeptide(L)'
;MRVLFDQGTPHPLRDLLIRHDVSTAFENGWSTLTNGELLDAAEHAAYEVFVTTDTNLKYQQHVTGRRFGVVVLLSTSWPRMQAVIAAIVRAIDAAVPGSYTEVEIP
;
A
#
# COMPACT_ATOMS: atom_id res chain seq x y z
N MET A 1 -1.24 11.78 -5.13
CA MET A 1 -1.61 11.47 -3.73
C MET A 1 -0.39 11.03 -2.94
N ARG A 2 -0.44 11.15 -1.64
CA ARG A 2 0.60 10.61 -0.75
C ARG A 2 0.35 9.13 -0.52
N VAL A 3 1.31 8.32 -0.96
CA VAL A 3 1.21 6.85 -0.93
C VAL A 3 2.29 6.29 -0.01
N LEU A 4 1.91 5.39 0.88
CA LEU A 4 2.84 4.69 1.76
C LEU A 4 2.97 3.23 1.33
N PHE A 5 4.20 2.77 1.11
CA PHE A 5 4.52 1.36 0.90
C PHE A 5 4.97 0.75 2.22
N ASP A 6 4.43 -0.41 2.57
CA ASP A 6 5.03 -1.20 3.64
C ASP A 6 6.29 -1.92 3.15
N GLN A 7 6.99 -2.60 4.06
CA GLN A 7 8.29 -3.21 3.76
C GLN A 7 8.26 -4.32 2.70
N GLY A 8 7.12 -5.01 2.56
CA GLY A 8 6.99 -6.11 1.61
C GLY A 8 6.72 -5.65 0.18
N THR A 9 6.40 -4.38 -0.01
CA THR A 9 6.06 -3.86 -1.34
C THR A 9 7.34 -3.60 -2.14
N PRO A 10 7.46 -4.15 -3.37
CA PRO A 10 8.67 -3.98 -4.17
C PRO A 10 8.99 -2.52 -4.46
N HIS A 11 10.20 -2.12 -4.12
CA HIS A 11 10.66 -0.75 -4.27
C HIS A 11 10.59 -0.23 -5.72
N PRO A 12 10.90 -1.04 -6.77
CA PRO A 12 10.82 -0.56 -8.16
C PRO A 12 9.44 -0.10 -8.60
N LEU A 13 8.37 -0.56 -7.96
CA LEU A 13 7.01 -0.10 -8.27
C LEU A 13 6.87 1.41 -8.06
N ARG A 14 7.61 1.98 -7.12
CA ARG A 14 7.61 3.40 -6.82
C ARG A 14 7.87 4.27 -8.05
N ASP A 15 8.82 3.86 -8.89
CA ASP A 15 9.22 4.64 -10.06
C ASP A 15 8.14 4.70 -11.14
N LEU A 16 7.18 3.79 -11.08
CA LEU A 16 6.06 3.74 -12.02
C LEU A 16 4.84 4.52 -11.56
N LEU A 17 4.85 5.01 -10.31
CA LEU A 17 3.77 5.81 -9.73
C LEU A 17 4.11 7.30 -9.82
N ILE A 18 4.37 7.78 -11.03
CA ILE A 18 4.89 9.12 -11.28
C ILE A 18 3.95 10.25 -10.88
N ARG A 19 2.65 9.95 -10.71
CA ARG A 19 1.64 10.93 -10.30
C ARG A 19 1.50 11.03 -8.78
N HIS A 20 2.21 10.20 -8.04
CA HIS A 20 2.05 10.07 -6.60
C HIS A 20 3.35 10.37 -5.88
N ASP A 21 3.22 10.89 -4.67
CA ASP A 21 4.33 11.07 -3.75
C ASP A 21 4.42 9.83 -2.88
N VAL A 22 5.34 8.92 -3.24
CA VAL A 22 5.48 7.61 -2.59
C VAL A 22 6.61 7.65 -1.58
N SER A 23 6.31 7.23 -0.36
CA SER A 23 7.29 7.00 0.70
C SER A 23 7.16 5.56 1.19
N THR A 24 8.22 5.05 1.79
CA THR A 24 8.18 3.71 2.39
C THR A 24 8.15 3.81 3.91
N ALA A 25 7.70 2.73 4.57
CA ALA A 25 7.74 2.65 6.03
C ALA A 25 9.18 2.80 6.54
N PHE A 26 10.14 2.22 5.83
CA PHE A 26 11.55 2.34 6.18
C PHE A 26 12.02 3.81 6.15
N GLU A 27 11.66 4.56 5.10
CA GLU A 27 12.05 5.97 4.98
C GLU A 27 11.46 6.85 6.08
N ASN A 28 10.31 6.47 6.62
CA ASN A 28 9.69 7.19 7.74
C ASN A 28 10.25 6.77 9.11
N GLY A 29 11.15 5.80 9.16
CA GLY A 29 11.65 5.27 10.43
C GLY A 29 10.65 4.34 11.12
N TRP A 30 9.70 3.76 10.39
CA TRP A 30 8.61 2.95 10.93
C TRP A 30 8.81 1.45 10.73
N SER A 31 10.01 1.02 10.38
CA SER A 31 10.28 -0.39 10.05
C SER A 31 10.11 -1.36 11.23
N THR A 32 10.12 -0.85 12.46
CA THR A 32 9.93 -1.66 13.67
C THR A 32 8.52 -1.60 14.24
N LEU A 33 7.63 -0.83 13.63
CA LEU A 33 6.25 -0.72 14.10
C LEU A 33 5.48 -2.02 13.81
N THR A 34 4.57 -2.37 14.72
CA THR A 34 3.59 -3.42 14.44
C THR A 34 2.63 -2.96 13.35
N ASN A 35 1.85 -3.89 12.78
CA ASN A 35 0.87 -3.53 11.74
C ASN A 35 -0.13 -2.47 12.23
N GLY A 36 -0.66 -2.60 13.44
CA GLY A 36 -1.59 -1.62 14.00
C GLY A 36 -0.94 -0.25 14.16
N GLU A 37 0.27 -0.23 14.72
CA GLU A 37 1.02 1.01 14.90
C GLU A 37 1.36 1.67 13.56
N LEU A 38 1.69 0.86 12.54
CA LEU A 38 1.99 1.37 11.20
C LEU A 38 0.77 2.02 10.55
N LEU A 39 -0.40 1.38 10.65
CA LEU A 39 -1.64 1.94 10.12
C LEU A 39 -2.01 3.23 10.84
N ASP A 40 -1.87 3.28 12.16
CA ASP A 40 -2.14 4.49 12.95
C ASP A 40 -1.17 5.62 12.56
N ALA A 41 0.11 5.31 12.38
CA ALA A 41 1.11 6.29 11.99
C ALA A 41 0.83 6.84 10.58
N ALA A 42 0.44 5.97 9.65
CA ALA A 42 0.08 6.36 8.29
C ALA A 42 -1.12 7.31 8.27
N GLU A 43 -2.14 7.00 9.07
CA GLU A 43 -3.32 7.84 9.18
C GLU A 43 -2.99 9.21 9.78
N HIS A 44 -2.20 9.21 10.85
CA HIS A 44 -1.79 10.42 11.53
C HIS A 44 -0.92 11.31 10.63
N ALA A 45 -0.09 10.72 9.78
CA ALA A 45 0.76 11.44 8.84
C ALA A 45 0.02 11.85 7.55
N ALA A 46 -1.29 11.61 7.47
CA ALA A 46 -2.16 12.01 6.36
C ALA A 46 -1.80 11.36 5.02
N TYR A 47 -1.34 10.10 5.05
CA TYR A 47 -1.24 9.32 3.82
C TYR A 47 -2.63 9.02 3.27
N GLU A 48 -2.74 8.98 1.95
CA GLU A 48 -4.02 8.80 1.27
C GLU A 48 -4.22 7.36 0.78
N VAL A 49 -3.12 6.64 0.55
CA VAL A 49 -3.14 5.24 0.12
C VAL A 49 -2.05 4.48 0.85
N PHE A 50 -2.40 3.29 1.36
CA PHE A 50 -1.47 2.34 1.96
C PHE A 50 -1.40 1.11 1.06
N VAL A 51 -0.20 0.80 0.54
CA VAL A 51 0.04 -0.33 -0.35
C VAL A 51 0.84 -1.40 0.39
N THR A 52 0.34 -2.62 0.40
CA THR A 52 0.95 -3.73 1.10
C THR A 52 0.86 -5.02 0.30
N THR A 53 1.70 -5.98 0.63
CA THR A 53 1.62 -7.35 0.13
C THR A 53 1.14 -8.33 1.20
N ASP A 54 0.81 -7.84 2.39
CA ASP A 54 0.34 -8.67 3.52
C ASP A 54 -1.13 -9.03 3.33
N THR A 55 -1.38 -10.25 2.86
CA THR A 55 -2.74 -10.74 2.59
C THR A 55 -3.51 -11.05 3.86
N ASN A 56 -2.86 -11.10 5.03
CA ASN A 56 -3.51 -11.37 6.31
C ASN A 56 -3.86 -10.11 7.09
N LEU A 57 -3.47 -8.95 6.61
CA LEU A 57 -3.66 -7.69 7.33
C LEU A 57 -5.14 -7.46 7.69
N LYS A 58 -6.06 -7.75 6.77
CA LYS A 58 -7.51 -7.58 6.97
C LYS A 58 -8.09 -8.42 8.11
N TYR A 59 -7.41 -9.51 8.48
CA TYR A 59 -7.85 -10.39 9.59
C TYR A 59 -7.28 -9.95 10.93
N GLN A 60 -6.25 -9.14 10.93
CA GLN A 60 -5.53 -8.74 12.13
C GLN A 60 -5.85 -7.31 12.55
N GLN A 61 -6.25 -6.45 11.62
CA GLN A 61 -6.41 -5.03 11.84
C GLN A 61 -7.66 -4.49 11.16
N HIS A 62 -8.18 -3.38 11.69
CA HIS A 62 -9.22 -2.62 11.00
C HIS A 62 -8.60 -1.86 9.84
N VAL A 63 -8.82 -2.36 8.63
CA VAL A 63 -8.27 -1.76 7.40
C VAL A 63 -9.31 -0.92 6.66
N THR A 64 -10.60 -1.11 6.96
CA THR A 64 -11.69 -0.28 6.43
C THR A 64 -12.01 0.85 7.41
N GLY A 65 -12.62 1.92 6.90
CA GLY A 65 -13.02 3.04 7.74
C GLY A 65 -11.88 3.98 8.16
N ARG A 66 -10.66 3.72 7.71
CA ARG A 66 -9.55 4.64 7.94
C ARG A 66 -9.58 5.80 6.95
N ARG A 67 -8.78 6.83 7.19
CA ARG A 67 -8.74 8.02 6.33
C ARG A 67 -7.97 7.80 5.03
N PHE A 68 -7.47 6.59 4.80
CA PHE A 68 -6.80 6.21 3.57
C PHE A 68 -7.44 4.98 2.96
N GLY A 69 -7.17 4.75 1.67
CA GLY A 69 -7.50 3.51 1.00
C GLY A 69 -6.39 2.50 1.15
N VAL A 70 -6.74 1.22 1.24
CA VAL A 70 -5.78 0.12 1.32
C VAL A 70 -5.79 -0.65 0.01
N VAL A 71 -4.60 -0.86 -0.56
CA VAL A 71 -4.40 -1.67 -1.76
C VAL A 71 -3.47 -2.83 -1.40
N VAL A 72 -3.96 -4.05 -1.53
CA VAL A 72 -3.19 -5.26 -1.26
C VAL A 72 -2.80 -5.92 -2.57
N LEU A 73 -1.52 -6.08 -2.78
CA LEU A 73 -0.98 -6.80 -3.93
C LEU A 73 -0.82 -8.26 -3.54
N LEU A 74 -1.50 -9.17 -4.25
CA LEU A 74 -1.59 -10.58 -3.87
C LEU A 74 -0.35 -11.41 -4.30
N SER A 75 0.80 -10.78 -4.38
CA SER A 75 2.09 -11.42 -4.59
C SER A 75 3.20 -10.48 -4.14
N THR A 76 4.34 -11.04 -3.76
CA THR A 76 5.57 -10.29 -3.50
C THR A 76 6.51 -10.29 -4.72
N SER A 77 6.14 -10.96 -5.79
CA SER A 77 6.99 -11.15 -6.97
C SER A 77 6.97 -9.93 -7.87
N TRP A 78 8.08 -9.19 -7.92
CA TRP A 78 8.23 -8.07 -8.83
C TRP A 78 8.08 -8.48 -10.30
N PRO A 79 8.70 -9.58 -10.78
CA PRO A 79 8.50 -10.03 -12.17
C PRO A 79 7.03 -10.25 -12.52
N ARG A 80 6.25 -10.84 -11.62
CA ARG A 80 4.81 -11.06 -11.87
C ARG A 80 4.03 -9.75 -11.86
N MET A 81 4.37 -8.82 -10.98
CA MET A 81 3.74 -7.51 -10.93
C MET A 81 3.94 -6.73 -12.22
N GLN A 82 5.08 -6.89 -12.87
CA GLN A 82 5.37 -6.18 -14.13
C GLN A 82 4.37 -6.51 -15.24
N ALA A 83 3.76 -7.68 -15.21
CA ALA A 83 2.75 -8.07 -16.19
C ALA A 83 1.40 -7.37 -15.99
N VAL A 84 1.17 -6.79 -14.80
CA VAL A 84 -0.13 -6.19 -14.45
C VAL A 84 0.01 -4.78 -13.87
N ILE A 85 1.05 -4.07 -14.26
CA ILE A 85 1.32 -2.72 -13.74
C ILE A 85 0.11 -1.79 -13.92
N ALA A 86 -0.56 -1.83 -15.08
CA ALA A 86 -1.71 -0.98 -15.33
C ALA A 86 -2.85 -1.23 -14.33
N ALA A 87 -3.07 -2.48 -13.95
CA ALA A 87 -4.08 -2.82 -12.94
C ALA A 87 -3.70 -2.30 -11.55
N ILE A 88 -2.41 -2.40 -11.20
CA ILE A 88 -1.89 -1.88 -9.91
C ILE A 88 -2.06 -0.36 -9.87
N VAL A 89 -1.65 0.34 -10.92
CA VAL A 89 -1.76 1.79 -11.00
C VAL A 89 -3.22 2.24 -10.89
N ARG A 90 -4.12 1.56 -11.60
CA ARG A 90 -5.57 1.87 -11.54
C ARG A 90 -6.12 1.70 -10.14
N ALA A 91 -5.73 0.64 -9.42
CA ALA A 91 -6.20 0.39 -8.07
C ALA A 91 -5.74 1.50 -7.13
N ILE A 92 -4.50 1.95 -7.25
CA ILE A 92 -3.95 3.03 -6.44
C ILE A 92 -4.64 4.35 -6.77
N ASP A 93 -4.81 4.67 -8.06
CA ASP A 93 -5.47 5.90 -8.50
C ASP A 93 -6.93 5.98 -8.03
N ALA A 94 -7.60 4.83 -7.94
CA ALA A 94 -9.01 4.76 -7.55
C ALA A 94 -9.21 4.67 -6.04
N ALA A 95 -8.17 4.53 -5.25
CA ALA A 95 -8.28 4.40 -3.80
C ALA A 95 -8.88 5.67 -3.19
N VAL A 96 -9.83 5.47 -2.28
CA VAL A 96 -10.49 6.55 -1.54
C VAL A 96 -10.48 6.21 -0.06
N PRO A 97 -10.68 7.20 0.84
CA PRO A 97 -10.72 6.92 2.27
C PRO A 97 -11.69 5.79 2.61
N GLY A 98 -11.24 4.83 3.38
CA GLY A 98 -12.03 3.69 3.83
C GLY A 98 -12.13 2.54 2.84
N SER A 99 -11.59 2.67 1.62
CA SER A 99 -11.62 1.60 0.62
C SER A 99 -10.59 0.51 0.92
N TYR A 100 -10.90 -0.71 0.45
CA TYR A 100 -10.02 -1.86 0.52
C TYR A 100 -10.08 -2.60 -0.81
N THR A 101 -8.94 -2.75 -1.47
CA THR A 101 -8.86 -3.36 -2.81
C THR A 101 -7.73 -4.38 -2.83
N GLU A 102 -8.05 -5.60 -3.28
CA GLU A 102 -7.04 -6.62 -3.55
C GLU A 102 -6.76 -6.67 -5.04
N VAL A 103 -5.49 -6.70 -5.43
CA VAL A 103 -5.06 -6.77 -6.82
C VAL A 103 -4.48 -8.15 -7.08
N GLU A 104 -5.12 -8.93 -7.94
CA GLU A 104 -4.60 -10.24 -8.35
C GLU A 104 -3.36 -10.06 -9.23
N ILE A 105 -2.35 -10.90 -8.96
CA ILE A 105 -1.08 -10.88 -9.68
C ILE A 105 -0.82 -12.30 -10.13
N PRO A 106 -1.20 -12.64 -11.37
CA PRO A 106 -1.10 -14.00 -11.90
C PRO A 106 0.33 -14.50 -12.00
#